data_0a2f106a6ee1b2931bd07c63f5bc7ec7
#
_entry.id   0a2f106a6ee1b2931bd07c63f5bc7ec7
#
_cell.length_a   1.000
_cell.length_b   1.000
_cell.length_c   1.000
_cell.angle_alpha   90.00
_cell.angle_beta   90.00
_cell.angle_gamma   90.00
#
_symmetry.space_group_name_H-M   'P 1'
#
loop_
_entity.id
_entity.type
_entity.pdbx_description
1 polymer ?
#
loop_
_entity_poly.entity_id
_entity_poly.type
_entity_poly.pdbx_seq_one_letter_code
_entity_poly.pdbx_strand_id
1 'polypeptide(L)'
;EFLTHQHYLLRLSHDRLEQDLISRPMAMRDALSSMRNLVTSDQHESDSVCASALLRLLSQYCQLEVAALHQIQNGALQHAPLGTLGETTPLTASDPLIAHALETSKLCHISQSVAEDDNPSRYLIVAPLTNLNGERFGLLVVERLPFFSLQDETLQTINLLLGYYADSLSVQALADPICSRFPDCPPEFAFELQRLWHIRQISRVVSAVVVLEIRHRPGRPDLAQQIQRQKRALDENWL
;
A
#
# COMPACT_ATOMS: atom_id res chain seq x y z
N GLU A 1 -25.31 21.39 37.87
CA GLU A 1 -25.67 20.89 36.52
C GLU A 1 -24.54 21.11 35.49
N PHE A 2 -23.90 22.30 35.46
CA PHE A 2 -22.81 22.59 34.50
C PHE A 2 -21.57 21.71 34.70
N LEU A 3 -21.14 21.50 35.94
CA LEU A 3 -20.01 20.66 36.31
C LEU A 3 -20.26 19.17 36.03
N THR A 4 -21.48 18.68 36.20
CA THR A 4 -21.86 17.29 35.88
C THR A 4 -21.86 17.05 34.38
N HIS A 5 -22.25 18.04 33.58
CA HIS A 5 -22.22 17.95 32.12
C HIS A 5 -20.80 17.96 31.59
N GLN A 6 -19.91 18.81 32.12
CA GLN A 6 -18.48 18.78 31.75
C GLN A 6 -17.80 17.47 32.14
N HIS A 7 -18.11 16.94 33.33
CA HIS A 7 -17.56 15.67 33.78
C HIS A 7 -18.02 14.48 32.90
N TYR A 8 -19.29 14.54 32.44
CA TYR A 8 -19.85 13.56 31.53
C TYR A 8 -19.17 13.61 30.15
N LEU A 9 -18.96 14.80 29.58
CA LEU A 9 -18.26 14.98 28.30
C LEU A 9 -16.79 14.55 28.38
N LEU A 10 -16.11 14.86 29.48
CA LEU A 10 -14.73 14.39 29.73
C LEU A 10 -14.64 12.85 29.80
N ARG A 11 -15.59 12.21 30.46
CA ARG A 11 -15.65 10.76 30.58
C ARG A 11 -15.94 10.10 29.25
N LEU A 12 -16.85 10.67 28.47
CA LEU A 12 -17.18 10.20 27.12
C LEU A 12 -16.00 10.36 26.14
N SER A 13 -15.23 11.43 26.28
CA SER A 13 -14.01 11.63 25.48
C SER A 13 -12.89 10.66 25.91
N HIS A 14 -12.78 10.36 27.20
CA HIS A 14 -11.81 9.40 27.72
C HIS A 14 -12.14 7.97 27.27
N ASP A 15 -13.39 7.54 27.40
CA ASP A 15 -13.85 6.22 26.95
C ASP A 15 -13.68 6.04 25.42
N ARG A 16 -13.88 7.12 24.65
CA ARG A 16 -13.62 7.13 23.21
C ARG A 16 -12.15 7.00 22.88
N LEU A 17 -11.28 7.72 23.59
CA LEU A 17 -9.83 7.63 23.44
C LEU A 17 -9.31 6.25 23.84
N GLU A 18 -9.84 5.64 24.90
CA GLU A 18 -9.47 4.27 25.28
C GLU A 18 -9.92 3.24 24.23
N GLN A 19 -11.14 3.36 23.71
CA GLN A 19 -11.62 2.49 22.61
C GLN A 19 -10.79 2.64 21.34
N ASP A 20 -10.42 3.87 20.96
CA ASP A 20 -9.57 4.15 19.80
C ASP A 20 -8.16 3.54 20.00
N LEU A 21 -7.57 3.66 21.19
CA LEU A 21 -6.26 3.11 21.51
C LEU A 21 -6.23 1.57 21.48
N ILE A 22 -7.32 0.91 21.91
CA ILE A 22 -7.42 -0.55 21.93
C ILE A 22 -7.75 -1.12 20.55
N SER A 23 -8.56 -0.43 19.75
CA SER A 23 -9.02 -0.90 18.43
C SER A 23 -8.02 -0.66 17.30
N ARG A 24 -7.13 0.34 17.42
CA ARG A 24 -6.17 0.73 16.37
C ARG A 24 -5.20 -0.36 15.90
N PRO A 25 -4.54 -1.16 16.77
CA PRO A 25 -3.66 -2.24 16.31
C PRO A 25 -4.41 -3.33 15.56
N MET A 26 -5.68 -3.57 15.93
CA MET A 26 -6.55 -4.53 15.22
C MET A 26 -6.97 -3.96 13.87
N ALA A 27 -7.37 -2.70 13.81
CA ALA A 27 -7.74 -2.04 12.57
C ALA A 27 -6.60 -2.00 11.54
N MET A 28 -5.36 -1.74 11.99
CA MET A 28 -4.19 -1.77 11.12
C MET A 28 -3.89 -3.17 10.58
N ARG A 29 -3.99 -4.20 11.43
CA ARG A 29 -3.83 -5.60 11.01
C ARG A 29 -4.89 -6.00 10.00
N ASP A 30 -6.14 -5.60 10.22
CA ASP A 30 -7.26 -5.86 9.32
C ASP A 30 -7.08 -5.13 7.99
N ALA A 31 -6.61 -3.88 8.02
CA ALA A 31 -6.29 -3.11 6.82
C ALA A 31 -5.20 -3.79 5.98
N LEU A 32 -4.10 -4.22 6.61
CA LEU A 32 -3.03 -4.94 5.93
C LEU A 32 -3.49 -6.31 5.40
N SER A 33 -4.33 -7.03 6.16
CA SER A 33 -4.92 -8.29 5.69
C SER A 33 -5.84 -8.08 4.50
N SER A 34 -6.67 -7.03 4.52
CA SER A 34 -7.54 -6.66 3.41
C SER A 34 -6.73 -6.23 2.19
N MET A 35 -5.65 -5.48 2.39
CA MET A 35 -4.72 -5.08 1.33
C MET A 35 -4.04 -6.32 0.71
N ARG A 36 -3.57 -7.25 1.54
CA ARG A 36 -2.99 -8.50 1.05
C ARG A 36 -3.97 -9.29 0.20
N ASN A 37 -5.21 -9.44 0.66
CA ASN A 37 -6.25 -10.12 -0.10
C ASN A 37 -6.54 -9.42 -1.45
N LEU A 38 -6.51 -8.09 -1.46
CA LEU A 38 -6.68 -7.28 -2.67
C LEU A 38 -5.60 -7.56 -3.71
N VAL A 39 -4.36 -7.67 -3.27
CA VAL A 39 -3.21 -7.93 -4.15
C VAL A 39 -3.15 -9.38 -4.60
N THR A 40 -3.62 -10.33 -3.77
CA THR A 40 -3.55 -11.77 -4.09
C THR A 40 -4.78 -12.31 -4.82
N SER A 41 -5.92 -11.60 -4.79
CA SER A 41 -7.19 -12.18 -5.23
C SER A 41 -7.43 -12.21 -6.72
N ASP A 42 -6.73 -11.42 -7.57
CA ASP A 42 -6.91 -11.59 -9.02
C ASP A 42 -5.74 -11.03 -9.84
N GLN A 43 -5.00 -11.92 -10.47
CA GLN A 43 -3.95 -11.60 -11.45
C GLN A 43 -4.48 -10.98 -12.76
N HIS A 44 -5.80 -10.78 -12.88
CA HIS A 44 -6.47 -10.29 -14.08
C HIS A 44 -7.38 -9.07 -13.84
N GLU A 45 -7.46 -8.54 -12.60
CA GLU A 45 -8.18 -7.30 -12.38
C GLU A 45 -7.39 -6.12 -12.97
N SER A 46 -8.11 -5.22 -13.64
CA SER A 46 -7.48 -4.02 -14.21
C SER A 46 -6.93 -3.14 -13.08
N ASP A 47 -5.82 -2.47 -13.32
CA ASP A 47 -5.19 -1.51 -12.39
C ASP A 47 -6.19 -0.54 -11.76
N SER A 48 -7.24 -0.19 -12.51
CA SER A 48 -8.34 0.67 -12.08
C SER A 48 -9.19 0.05 -10.97
N VAL A 49 -9.43 -1.26 -10.99
CA VAL A 49 -10.20 -1.97 -9.95
C VAL A 49 -9.38 -2.02 -8.66
N CYS A 50 -8.10 -2.36 -8.76
CA CYS A 50 -7.17 -2.37 -7.62
C CYS A 50 -7.01 -0.98 -7.01
N ALA A 51 -6.88 0.07 -7.83
CA ALA A 51 -6.82 1.45 -7.37
C ALA A 51 -8.10 1.88 -6.63
N SER A 52 -9.27 1.52 -7.17
CA SER A 52 -10.57 1.82 -6.54
C SER A 52 -10.74 1.09 -5.21
N ALA A 53 -10.26 -0.15 -5.12
CA ALA A 53 -10.31 -0.93 -3.90
C ALA A 53 -9.33 -0.38 -2.83
N LEU A 54 -8.12 0.06 -3.21
CA LEU A 54 -7.21 0.80 -2.33
C LEU A 54 -7.88 2.06 -1.77
N LEU A 55 -8.51 2.87 -2.62
CA LEU A 55 -9.19 4.08 -2.19
C LEU A 55 -10.33 3.80 -1.20
N ARG A 56 -11.08 2.70 -1.40
CA ARG A 56 -12.11 2.25 -0.43
C ARG A 56 -11.50 1.86 0.92
N LEU A 57 -10.37 1.16 0.92
CA LEU A 57 -9.66 0.84 2.15
C LEU A 57 -9.18 2.12 2.87
N LEU A 58 -8.59 3.06 2.14
CA LEU A 58 -8.19 4.34 2.71
C LEU A 58 -9.40 5.14 3.23
N SER A 59 -10.55 5.09 2.56
CA SER A 59 -11.80 5.67 3.08
C SER A 59 -12.21 5.02 4.40
N GLN A 60 -12.17 3.71 4.47
CA GLN A 60 -12.61 2.96 5.65
C GLN A 60 -11.69 3.19 6.87
N TYR A 61 -10.38 3.20 6.68
CA TYR A 61 -9.42 3.25 7.78
C TYR A 61 -8.87 4.65 8.08
N CYS A 62 -8.86 5.53 7.07
CA CYS A 62 -8.34 6.90 7.17
C CYS A 62 -9.43 7.96 6.99
N GLN A 63 -10.69 7.55 6.81
CA GLN A 63 -11.86 8.43 6.65
C GLN A 63 -11.74 9.40 5.46
N LEU A 64 -11.08 8.99 4.37
CA LEU A 64 -11.06 9.80 3.16
C LEU A 64 -12.47 9.89 2.56
N GLU A 65 -12.89 11.10 2.19
CA GLU A 65 -14.20 11.36 1.57
C GLU A 65 -14.08 11.57 0.06
N VAL A 66 -13.10 12.37 -0.37
CA VAL A 66 -12.85 12.66 -1.78
C VAL A 66 -11.36 12.55 -2.04
N ALA A 67 -10.99 11.61 -2.91
CA ALA A 67 -9.62 11.35 -3.27
C ALA A 67 -9.52 10.76 -4.68
N ALA A 68 -8.37 10.94 -5.33
CA ALA A 68 -8.04 10.33 -6.61
C ALA A 68 -6.63 9.75 -6.57
N LEU A 69 -6.46 8.63 -7.27
CA LEU A 69 -5.18 8.01 -7.52
C LEU A 69 -4.80 8.21 -8.98
N HIS A 70 -3.68 8.87 -9.23
CA HIS A 70 -3.14 9.11 -10.57
C HIS A 70 -1.90 8.26 -10.80
N GLN A 71 -1.76 7.73 -12.01
CA GLN A 71 -0.60 6.94 -12.40
C GLN A 71 0.56 7.84 -12.84
N ILE A 72 1.79 7.43 -12.55
CA ILE A 72 3.00 8.03 -13.13
C ILE A 72 3.55 7.03 -14.16
N GLN A 73 3.55 7.44 -15.44
CA GLN A 73 4.09 6.65 -16.54
C GLN A 73 5.26 7.39 -17.18
N ASN A 74 6.40 6.72 -17.35
CA ASN A 74 7.61 7.31 -17.92
C ASN A 74 8.03 8.62 -17.23
N GLY A 75 7.82 8.73 -15.92
CA GLY A 75 8.12 9.94 -15.15
C GLY A 75 7.08 11.06 -15.27
N ALA A 76 6.04 10.90 -16.08
CA ALA A 76 4.98 11.89 -16.27
C ALA A 76 3.70 11.49 -15.51
N LEU A 77 3.15 12.45 -14.77
CA LEU A 77 1.90 12.29 -14.05
C LEU A 77 0.72 12.31 -15.04
N GLN A 78 -0.09 11.26 -15.03
CA GLN A 78 -1.27 11.16 -15.88
C GLN A 78 -2.42 12.00 -15.32
N HIS A 79 -3.08 12.79 -16.16
CA HIS A 79 -4.22 13.64 -15.74
C HIS A 79 -5.48 12.82 -15.46
N ALA A 80 -5.69 11.75 -16.23
CA ALA A 80 -6.79 10.84 -15.98
C ALA A 80 -6.51 10.04 -14.69
N PRO A 81 -7.45 10.00 -13.73
CA PRO A 81 -7.30 9.20 -12.53
C PRO A 81 -7.39 7.71 -12.84
N LEU A 82 -6.54 6.92 -12.21
CA LEU A 82 -6.60 5.46 -12.25
C LEU A 82 -7.80 4.94 -11.44
N GLY A 83 -8.13 5.62 -10.35
CA GLY A 83 -9.29 5.38 -9.51
C GLY A 83 -9.71 6.65 -8.78
N THR A 84 -11.00 6.72 -8.41
CA THR A 84 -11.58 7.87 -7.69
C THR A 84 -12.43 7.41 -6.52
N LEU A 85 -12.49 8.24 -5.49
CA LEU A 85 -13.37 8.15 -4.34
C LEU A 85 -14.16 9.47 -4.26
N GLY A 86 -15.49 9.39 -4.26
CA GLY A 86 -16.36 10.58 -4.29
C GLY A 86 -16.30 11.35 -5.62
N GLU A 87 -16.81 12.56 -5.61
CA GLU A 87 -16.79 13.46 -6.76
C GLU A 87 -15.49 14.26 -6.79
N THR A 88 -14.51 13.77 -7.53
CA THR A 88 -13.20 14.42 -7.68
C THR A 88 -13.23 15.46 -8.78
N THR A 89 -12.37 16.45 -8.63
CA THR A 89 -12.18 17.49 -9.65
C THR A 89 -10.97 17.17 -10.55
N PRO A 90 -10.88 17.77 -11.75
CA PRO A 90 -9.70 17.56 -12.61
C PRO A 90 -8.41 17.92 -11.91
N LEU A 91 -7.36 17.10 -12.13
CA LEU A 91 -6.06 17.29 -11.52
C LEU A 91 -5.43 18.63 -11.91
N THR A 92 -5.02 19.41 -10.92
CA THR A 92 -4.25 20.65 -11.12
C THR A 92 -2.77 20.36 -10.91
N ALA A 93 -2.08 19.96 -11.98
CA ALA A 93 -0.68 19.56 -11.91
C ALA A 93 0.27 20.68 -11.43
N SER A 94 -0.13 21.96 -11.54
CA SER A 94 0.62 23.13 -11.06
C SER A 94 0.39 23.44 -9.58
N ASP A 95 -0.34 22.62 -8.85
CA ASP A 95 -0.59 22.81 -7.42
C ASP A 95 0.73 22.69 -6.62
N PRO A 96 1.02 23.64 -5.69
CA PRO A 96 2.29 23.67 -4.96
C PRO A 96 2.50 22.42 -4.10
N LEU A 97 1.44 21.82 -3.55
CA LEU A 97 1.56 20.62 -2.74
C LEU A 97 1.93 19.40 -3.59
N ILE A 98 1.44 19.33 -4.83
CA ILE A 98 1.83 18.29 -5.79
C ILE A 98 3.30 18.42 -6.15
N ALA A 99 3.74 19.64 -6.50
CA ALA A 99 5.13 19.90 -6.84
C ALA A 99 6.06 19.49 -5.69
N HIS A 100 5.74 19.90 -4.47
CA HIS A 100 6.52 19.59 -3.27
C HIS A 100 6.55 18.09 -2.96
N ALA A 101 5.42 17.39 -3.07
CA ALA A 101 5.35 15.94 -2.86
C ALA A 101 6.15 15.14 -3.89
N LEU A 102 6.15 15.59 -5.16
CA LEU A 102 6.94 14.97 -6.22
C LEU A 102 8.44 15.26 -6.05
N GLU A 103 8.83 16.44 -5.59
CA GLU A 103 10.22 16.81 -5.36
C GLU A 103 10.81 16.01 -4.18
N THR A 104 10.11 16.01 -3.04
CA THR A 104 10.58 15.35 -1.82
C THR A 104 10.39 13.84 -1.82
N SER A 105 9.52 13.30 -2.70
CA SER A 105 9.06 11.91 -2.71
C SER A 105 8.48 11.46 -1.36
N LYS A 106 7.81 12.38 -0.65
CA LYS A 106 7.18 12.15 0.65
C LYS A 106 5.72 12.58 0.64
N LEU A 107 4.95 12.01 1.55
CA LEU A 107 3.61 12.48 1.83
C LEU A 107 3.69 13.91 2.37
N CYS A 108 2.93 14.82 1.76
CA CYS A 108 2.81 16.21 2.13
C CYS A 108 1.34 16.53 2.46
N HIS A 109 1.11 17.44 3.38
CA HIS A 109 -0.22 17.88 3.78
C HIS A 109 -0.28 19.39 3.93
N ILE A 110 -1.50 19.94 3.84
CA ILE A 110 -1.72 21.38 3.77
C ILE A 110 -1.13 22.16 4.96
N SER A 111 -1.07 21.57 6.16
CA SER A 111 -0.49 22.25 7.33
C SER A 111 1.00 22.54 7.20
N GLN A 112 1.71 21.85 6.29
CA GLN A 112 3.13 22.11 6.01
C GLN A 112 3.31 23.27 5.04
N SER A 113 2.32 23.53 4.15
CA SER A 113 2.40 24.54 3.11
C SER A 113 1.89 25.93 3.53
N VAL A 114 1.15 26.04 4.63
CA VAL A 114 0.55 27.30 5.13
C VAL A 114 1.60 28.35 5.54
N ALA A 115 2.87 27.96 5.66
CA ALA A 115 3.90 28.88 6.20
C ALA A 115 4.58 29.79 5.14
N GLU A 116 4.48 29.52 3.84
CA GLU A 116 5.38 30.17 2.89
C GLU A 116 4.77 30.72 1.58
N ASP A 117 3.50 30.41 1.21
CA ASP A 117 2.98 30.82 -0.11
C ASP A 117 1.62 31.54 -0.06
N ASP A 118 1.50 32.63 -0.85
CA ASP A 118 0.25 33.34 -1.13
C ASP A 118 -0.79 32.51 -1.94
N ASN A 119 -0.43 31.29 -2.38
CA ASN A 119 -1.29 30.42 -3.15
C ASN A 119 -1.58 29.12 -2.38
N PRO A 120 -2.68 29.04 -1.64
CA PRO A 120 -3.02 27.83 -0.88
C PRO A 120 -3.30 26.64 -1.82
N SER A 121 -2.76 25.48 -1.49
CA SER A 121 -3.07 24.24 -2.20
C SER A 121 -4.55 23.93 -2.10
N ARG A 122 -5.10 23.37 -3.15
CA ARG A 122 -6.45 22.85 -3.21
C ARG A 122 -6.56 21.48 -2.51
N TYR A 123 -5.48 20.75 -2.43
CA TYR A 123 -5.42 19.42 -1.86
C TYR A 123 -5.04 19.46 -0.38
N LEU A 124 -5.68 18.60 0.42
CA LEU A 124 -5.39 18.49 1.85
C LEU A 124 -4.18 17.58 2.11
N ILE A 125 -4.06 16.50 1.32
CA ILE A 125 -2.95 15.55 1.37
C ILE A 125 -2.56 15.19 -0.06
N VAL A 126 -1.26 15.12 -0.31
CA VAL A 126 -0.68 14.57 -1.52
C VAL A 126 0.39 13.56 -1.13
N ALA A 127 0.30 12.35 -1.63
CA ALA A 127 1.22 11.28 -1.28
C ALA A 127 1.67 10.50 -2.51
N PRO A 128 2.98 10.43 -2.79
CA PRO A 128 3.49 9.61 -3.88
C PRO A 128 3.42 8.12 -3.50
N LEU A 129 3.02 7.28 -4.46
CA LEU A 129 3.16 5.83 -4.38
C LEU A 129 4.58 5.47 -4.75
N THR A 130 5.38 5.16 -3.75
CA THR A 130 6.80 4.85 -3.94
C THR A 130 7.10 3.50 -3.33
N ASN A 131 7.77 2.62 -4.08
CA ASN A 131 8.23 1.34 -3.56
C ASN A 131 9.53 1.51 -2.73
N LEU A 132 9.98 0.41 -2.11
CA LEU A 132 11.22 0.37 -1.33
C LEU A 132 12.48 0.74 -2.14
N ASN A 133 12.45 0.62 -3.46
CA ASN A 133 13.55 1.00 -4.34
C ASN A 133 13.54 2.49 -4.73
N GLY A 134 12.52 3.24 -4.29
CA GLY A 134 12.36 4.66 -4.63
C GLY A 134 11.70 4.91 -5.99
N GLU A 135 11.17 3.88 -6.67
CA GLU A 135 10.42 4.05 -7.91
C GLU A 135 9.01 4.55 -7.62
N ARG A 136 8.56 5.53 -8.40
CA ARG A 136 7.24 6.16 -8.26
C ARG A 136 6.27 5.59 -9.27
N PHE A 137 5.19 5.00 -8.79
CA PHE A 137 4.13 4.40 -9.61
C PHE A 137 2.92 5.31 -9.78
N GLY A 138 2.69 6.21 -8.83
CA GLY A 138 1.52 7.06 -8.84
C GLY A 138 1.55 8.16 -7.79
N LEU A 139 0.45 8.87 -7.71
CA LEU A 139 0.21 9.96 -6.79
C LEU A 139 -1.23 9.87 -6.25
N LEU A 140 -1.36 9.77 -4.94
CA LEU A 140 -2.63 9.97 -4.25
C LEU A 140 -2.83 11.47 -4.02
N VAL A 141 -3.99 11.99 -4.41
CA VAL A 141 -4.44 13.34 -4.06
C VAL A 141 -5.74 13.25 -3.26
N VAL A 142 -5.81 13.96 -2.13
CA VAL A 142 -6.98 13.99 -1.25
C VAL A 142 -7.53 15.40 -1.21
N GLU A 143 -8.77 15.57 -1.66
CA GLU A 143 -9.47 16.85 -1.69
C GLU A 143 -10.31 17.08 -0.44
N ARG A 144 -10.81 15.99 0.17
CA ARG A 144 -11.67 16.09 1.36
C ARG A 144 -11.44 14.93 2.31
N LEU A 145 -11.30 15.28 3.58
CA LEU A 145 -11.37 14.39 4.74
C LEU A 145 -11.85 15.21 5.94
N PRO A 146 -12.44 14.58 6.98
CA PRO A 146 -12.81 15.28 8.20
C PRO A 146 -11.58 15.92 8.86
N PHE A 147 -11.72 17.17 9.34
CA PHE A 147 -10.61 17.92 9.91
C PHE A 147 -9.92 17.19 11.09
N PHE A 148 -10.69 16.50 11.92
CA PHE A 148 -10.15 15.71 13.04
C PHE A 148 -9.37 14.46 12.59
N SER A 149 -9.47 14.07 11.32
CA SER A 149 -8.73 12.93 10.76
C SER A 149 -7.37 13.34 10.18
N LEU A 150 -7.06 14.63 10.07
CA LEU A 150 -5.75 15.13 9.66
C LEU A 150 -4.78 15.10 10.84
N GLN A 151 -4.39 13.89 11.26
CA GLN A 151 -3.47 13.64 12.37
C GLN A 151 -2.29 12.81 11.89
N ASP A 152 -1.16 12.93 12.57
CA ASP A 152 0.08 12.23 12.20
C ASP A 152 -0.12 10.71 12.04
N GLU A 153 -0.95 10.11 12.87
CA GLU A 153 -1.24 8.67 12.80
C GLU A 153 -2.01 8.28 11.54
N THR A 154 -2.98 9.11 11.12
CA THR A 154 -3.71 8.90 9.86
C THR A 154 -2.77 9.06 8.67
N LEU A 155 -1.90 10.06 8.70
CA LEU A 155 -0.88 10.29 7.66
C LEU A 155 0.10 9.11 7.57
N GLN A 156 0.55 8.59 8.73
CA GLN A 156 1.39 7.39 8.78
C GLN A 156 0.68 6.15 8.24
N THR A 157 -0.61 5.97 8.56
CA THR A 157 -1.43 4.87 8.05
C THR A 157 -1.58 4.94 6.54
N ILE A 158 -1.89 6.14 6.00
CA ILE A 158 -1.95 6.37 4.55
C ILE A 158 -0.61 5.99 3.90
N ASN A 159 0.49 6.52 4.43
CA ASN A 159 1.82 6.26 3.88
C ASN A 159 2.20 4.77 3.89
N LEU A 160 1.87 4.06 4.97
CA LEU A 160 2.12 2.61 5.09
C LEU A 160 1.31 1.80 4.08
N LEU A 161 0.01 2.09 3.93
CA LEU A 161 -0.85 1.38 2.99
C LEU A 161 -0.45 1.65 1.53
N LEU A 162 -0.07 2.89 1.22
CA LEU A 162 0.44 3.25 -0.11
C LEU A 162 1.76 2.56 -0.42
N GLY A 163 2.70 2.52 0.54
CA GLY A 163 3.98 1.82 0.38
C GLY A 163 3.77 0.33 0.14
N TYR A 164 2.93 -0.33 0.94
CA TYR A 164 2.60 -1.74 0.75
C TYR A 164 1.97 -2.02 -0.62
N TYR A 165 1.07 -1.15 -1.09
CA TYR A 165 0.47 -1.27 -2.41
C TYR A 165 1.49 -1.06 -3.54
N ALA A 166 2.36 -0.06 -3.42
CA ALA A 166 3.43 0.19 -4.40
C ALA A 166 4.43 -0.97 -4.49
N ASP A 167 4.80 -1.56 -3.35
CA ASP A 167 5.65 -2.76 -3.31
C ASP A 167 4.98 -3.95 -4.00
N SER A 168 3.67 -4.11 -3.79
CA SER A 168 2.89 -5.17 -4.44
C SER A 168 2.82 -5.01 -5.96
N LEU A 169 2.66 -3.78 -6.46
CA LEU A 169 2.73 -3.49 -7.91
C LEU A 169 4.11 -3.84 -8.48
N SER A 170 5.18 -3.56 -7.73
CA SER A 170 6.54 -3.92 -8.12
C SER A 170 6.73 -5.44 -8.23
N VAL A 171 6.15 -6.18 -7.26
CA VAL A 171 6.18 -7.66 -7.26
C VAL A 171 5.48 -8.20 -8.51
N GLN A 172 4.28 -7.70 -8.81
CA GLN A 172 3.53 -8.09 -10.00
C GLN A 172 4.30 -7.79 -11.29
N ALA A 173 4.80 -6.57 -11.45
CA ALA A 173 5.54 -6.15 -12.64
C ALA A 173 6.78 -7.02 -12.89
N LEU A 174 7.46 -7.48 -11.84
CA LEU A 174 8.59 -8.40 -11.95
C LEU A 174 8.16 -9.85 -12.22
N ALA A 175 7.02 -10.30 -11.68
CA ALA A 175 6.52 -11.66 -11.87
C ALA A 175 5.87 -11.87 -13.24
N ASP A 176 5.23 -10.85 -13.80
CA ASP A 176 4.45 -10.92 -15.06
C ASP A 176 5.16 -11.60 -16.23
N PRO A 177 6.44 -11.33 -16.54
CA PRO A 177 7.12 -11.97 -17.66
C PRO A 177 7.23 -13.50 -17.52
N ILE A 178 7.28 -13.99 -16.27
CA ILE A 178 7.33 -15.44 -15.99
C ILE A 178 5.91 -16.00 -15.95
N CYS A 179 4.98 -15.37 -15.22
CA CYS A 179 3.62 -15.83 -15.08
C CYS A 179 2.87 -15.87 -16.43
N SER A 180 3.11 -14.90 -17.31
CA SER A 180 2.55 -14.91 -18.68
C SER A 180 3.01 -16.09 -19.51
N ARG A 181 4.23 -16.58 -19.27
CA ARG A 181 4.77 -17.74 -19.98
C ARG A 181 4.44 -19.06 -19.31
N PHE A 182 4.27 -19.04 -17.99
CA PHE A 182 3.96 -20.18 -17.14
C PHE A 182 2.79 -19.82 -16.22
N PRO A 183 1.53 -19.98 -16.69
CA PRO A 183 0.34 -19.55 -15.95
C PRO A 183 0.18 -20.23 -14.57
N ASP A 184 0.69 -21.45 -14.43
CA ASP A 184 0.65 -22.22 -13.17
C ASP A 184 1.77 -21.84 -12.19
N CYS A 185 2.63 -20.87 -12.54
CA CYS A 185 3.74 -20.44 -11.71
C CYS A 185 3.23 -19.52 -10.60
N PRO A 186 3.45 -19.81 -9.29
CA PRO A 186 3.10 -18.90 -8.22
C PRO A 186 3.81 -17.54 -8.40
N PRO A 187 3.09 -16.41 -8.28
CA PRO A 187 3.69 -15.07 -8.48
C PRO A 187 4.85 -14.76 -7.55
N GLU A 188 4.77 -15.21 -6.30
CA GLU A 188 5.84 -15.03 -5.33
C GLU A 188 7.11 -15.77 -5.76
N PHE A 189 6.95 -16.97 -6.33
CA PHE A 189 8.09 -17.73 -6.88
C PHE A 189 8.67 -17.01 -8.10
N ALA A 190 7.81 -16.54 -9.01
CA ALA A 190 8.23 -15.80 -10.19
C ALA A 190 9.02 -14.53 -9.82
N PHE A 191 8.51 -13.78 -8.82
CA PHE A 191 9.18 -12.60 -8.29
C PHE A 191 10.57 -12.94 -7.72
N GLU A 192 10.66 -13.95 -6.84
CA GLU A 192 11.94 -14.35 -6.24
C GLU A 192 12.94 -14.82 -7.31
N LEU A 193 12.46 -15.53 -8.31
CA LEU A 193 13.32 -15.97 -9.42
C LEU A 193 13.89 -14.76 -10.18
N GLN A 194 13.09 -13.75 -10.49
CA GLN A 194 13.54 -12.52 -11.13
C GLN A 194 14.47 -11.70 -10.23
N ARG A 195 14.17 -11.62 -8.94
CA ARG A 195 15.03 -10.95 -7.95
C ARG A 195 16.41 -11.61 -7.88
N LEU A 196 16.46 -12.92 -7.77
CA LEU A 196 17.71 -13.69 -7.75
C LEU A 196 18.49 -13.56 -9.06
N TRP A 197 17.79 -13.54 -10.20
CA TRP A 197 18.38 -13.28 -11.49
C TRP A 197 19.03 -11.90 -11.54
N HIS A 198 18.35 -10.87 -11.07
CA HIS A 198 18.87 -9.51 -11.02
C HIS A 198 20.10 -9.39 -10.10
N ILE A 199 20.05 -9.98 -8.91
CA ILE A 199 21.19 -10.06 -7.98
C ILE A 199 22.39 -10.72 -8.65
N ARG A 200 22.18 -11.82 -9.37
CA ARG A 200 23.24 -12.49 -10.11
C ARG A 200 23.90 -11.58 -11.15
N GLN A 201 23.11 -10.79 -11.88
CA GLN A 201 23.64 -9.86 -12.89
C GLN A 201 24.53 -8.77 -12.25
N ILE A 202 24.13 -8.24 -11.10
CA ILE A 202 24.84 -7.15 -10.44
C ILE A 202 26.01 -7.66 -9.58
N SER A 203 25.76 -8.65 -8.74
CA SER A 203 26.68 -9.08 -7.68
C SER A 203 27.42 -10.38 -8.01
N ARG A 204 27.06 -11.05 -9.12
CA ARG A 204 27.57 -12.37 -9.53
C ARG A 204 27.37 -13.47 -8.48
N VAL A 205 26.47 -13.27 -7.52
CA VAL A 205 26.08 -14.28 -6.54
C VAL A 205 25.32 -15.38 -7.26
N VAL A 206 25.74 -16.63 -7.07
CA VAL A 206 25.09 -17.79 -7.67
C VAL A 206 23.99 -18.27 -6.74
N SER A 207 22.78 -18.37 -7.28
CA SER A 207 21.62 -18.95 -6.61
C SER A 207 21.21 -20.24 -7.35
N ALA A 208 20.64 -21.20 -6.63
CA ALA A 208 20.15 -22.44 -7.18
C ALA A 208 18.64 -22.58 -6.91
N VAL A 209 17.91 -23.05 -7.92
CA VAL A 209 16.53 -23.48 -7.76
C VAL A 209 16.52 -25.00 -7.65
N VAL A 210 15.91 -25.53 -6.60
CA VAL A 210 15.78 -26.96 -6.36
C VAL A 210 14.32 -27.34 -6.47
N VAL A 211 14.00 -28.24 -7.39
CA VAL A 211 12.65 -28.77 -7.58
C VAL A 211 12.58 -30.15 -6.93
N LEU A 212 11.60 -30.33 -6.03
CA LEU A 212 11.36 -31.59 -5.32
C LEU A 212 9.99 -32.15 -5.72
N GLU A 213 9.98 -33.31 -6.34
CA GLU A 213 8.72 -34.05 -6.60
C GLU A 213 8.40 -34.94 -5.39
N ILE A 214 7.34 -34.59 -4.66
CA ILE A 214 6.88 -35.36 -3.49
C ILE A 214 5.82 -36.37 -3.91
N ARG A 215 6.18 -37.65 -3.90
CA ARG A 215 5.21 -38.74 -4.15
C ARG A 215 4.56 -39.18 -2.84
N HIS A 216 3.28 -38.92 -2.73
CA HIS A 216 2.48 -39.33 -1.56
C HIS A 216 2.47 -40.87 -1.48
N ARG A 217 2.87 -41.41 -0.32
CA ARG A 217 2.74 -42.84 0.00
C ARG A 217 1.93 -42.98 1.29
N PRO A 218 0.81 -43.79 1.29
CA PRO A 218 0.02 -44.03 2.48
C PRO A 218 0.90 -44.55 3.63
N GLY A 219 0.73 -43.99 4.83
CA GLY A 219 1.43 -44.45 6.05
C GLY A 219 2.85 -43.82 6.26
N ARG A 220 3.30 -42.88 5.46
CA ARG A 220 4.54 -42.12 5.73
C ARG A 220 4.24 -40.72 6.23
N PRO A 221 5.11 -40.15 7.08
CA PRO A 221 4.95 -38.78 7.53
C PRO A 221 5.00 -37.80 6.34
N ASP A 222 4.29 -36.68 6.48
CA ASP A 222 4.25 -35.63 5.47
C ASP A 222 5.64 -35.03 5.23
N LEU A 223 6.22 -35.38 4.05
CA LEU A 223 7.56 -34.93 3.65
C LEU A 223 7.58 -33.41 3.41
N ALA A 224 6.47 -32.79 2.97
CA ALA A 224 6.39 -31.36 2.78
C ALA A 224 6.59 -30.62 4.12
N GLN A 225 5.95 -31.12 5.18
CA GLN A 225 6.09 -30.57 6.53
C GLN A 225 7.50 -30.77 7.11
N GLN A 226 8.17 -31.88 6.75
CA GLN A 226 9.56 -32.12 7.16
C GLN A 226 10.53 -31.19 6.45
N ILE A 227 10.35 -30.93 5.15
CA ILE A 227 11.14 -29.99 4.37
C ILE A 227 11.00 -28.59 4.96
N GLN A 228 9.76 -28.16 5.27
CA GLN A 228 9.51 -26.87 5.90
C GLN A 228 10.25 -26.69 7.24
N ARG A 229 10.33 -27.75 8.07
CA ARG A 229 11.05 -27.71 9.35
C ARG A 229 12.56 -27.62 9.23
N GLN A 230 13.12 -28.04 8.09
CA GLN A 230 14.56 -28.02 7.82
C GLN A 230 15.01 -26.80 7.04
N LYS A 231 14.08 -25.96 6.63
CA LYS A 231 14.32 -24.71 5.92
C LYS A 231 15.24 -23.79 6.72
N ARG A 232 16.26 -23.22 6.09
CA ARG A 232 17.09 -22.17 6.67
C ARG A 232 16.39 -20.83 6.59
N ALA A 233 16.83 -19.84 7.36
CA ALA A 233 16.19 -18.51 7.40
C ALA A 233 16.17 -17.77 6.05
N LEU A 234 17.08 -18.12 5.12
CA LEU A 234 17.18 -17.50 3.79
C LEU A 234 16.65 -18.40 2.66
N ASP A 235 16.14 -19.59 2.97
CA ASP A 235 15.57 -20.46 1.95
C ASP A 235 14.09 -20.11 1.77
N GLU A 236 13.64 -19.86 0.55
CA GLU A 236 12.25 -19.73 0.18
C GLU A 236 11.72 -21.04 -0.40
N ASN A 237 10.50 -21.42 -0.10
CA ASN A 237 9.86 -22.61 -0.64
C ASN A 237 8.40 -22.34 -1.01
N TRP A 238 7.98 -22.88 -2.15
CA TRP A 238 6.62 -22.81 -2.68
C TRP A 238 6.12 -24.24 -2.85
N LEU A 239 4.87 -24.47 -2.42
CA LEU A 239 4.20 -25.77 -2.46
C LEU A 239 2.97 -25.68 -3.35
#